data_f061bbc83736cdebf0c38ba695a91bf4
#
_entry.id   f061bbc83736cdebf0c38ba695a91bf4
#
_cell.length_a   1.000
_cell.length_b   1.000
_cell.length_c   1.000
_cell.angle_alpha   90.00
_cell.angle_beta   90.00
_cell.angle_gamma   90.00
#
_symmetry.space_group_name_H-M   'P 1'
#
loop_
_entity.id
_entity.type
_entity.pdbx_description
1 polymer ?
#
loop_
_entity_poly.entity_id
_entity_poly.type
_entity_poly.pdbx_seq_one_letter_code
_entity_poly.pdbx_strand_id
1 'polypeptide(L)'
;PASSSIGPTYQRYAPMPIQPDIYTYNNSDDTSSEPAAGIAQSGAAAELAAGLLDDKAHVSPKYLYDTLGSKLFEALCLLPEYYPTRTEDAIVAANMASITQAMGPDATLIDLGAGNCAKAARLFPMLQPRQYVPIDISRDFLEQAAAQLQPRYPHMRITPLGLDFSHKLDLPASIPAERRVFFYPGSSIGNFSPDQASAFLRRLRNACGTDGAIVLGVDLIKDAAVLQAAYDDAVGLTSAFNLNLLRNVNR
;
A
#
# COMPACT_ATOMS: atom_id res chain seq x y z
N PRO A 1 -11.57 -33.50 41.07
CA PRO A 1 -11.97 -33.07 39.76
C PRO A 1 -11.01 -32.00 39.27
N ALA A 2 -10.18 -32.42 38.29
CA ALA A 2 -9.16 -31.57 37.73
C ALA A 2 -9.75 -30.84 36.51
N SER A 3 -9.66 -29.52 36.50
CA SER A 3 -10.02 -28.65 35.39
C SER A 3 -8.84 -28.61 34.41
N SER A 4 -8.98 -29.23 33.26
CA SER A 4 -8.03 -29.13 32.16
C SER A 4 -8.29 -27.85 31.38
N SER A 5 -7.39 -26.87 31.48
CA SER A 5 -7.33 -25.73 30.61
C SER A 5 -6.64 -26.10 29.31
N ILE A 6 -7.39 -26.21 28.22
CA ILE A 6 -6.86 -26.33 26.87
C ILE A 6 -6.57 -24.92 26.37
N GLY A 7 -5.30 -24.52 26.38
CA GLY A 7 -4.84 -23.32 25.70
C GLY A 7 -4.76 -23.54 24.19
N PRO A 8 -4.94 -22.52 23.35
CA PRO A 8 -4.90 -22.68 21.91
C PRO A 8 -3.47 -23.02 21.45
N THR A 9 -3.36 -24.17 20.77
CA THR A 9 -2.12 -24.64 20.15
C THR A 9 -1.85 -23.80 18.91
N TYR A 10 -0.89 -22.89 18.97
CA TYR A 10 -0.40 -22.19 17.79
C TYR A 10 0.40 -23.15 16.90
N GLN A 11 -0.20 -23.57 15.82
CA GLN A 11 0.49 -24.31 14.78
C GLN A 11 1.44 -23.35 14.06
N ARG A 12 2.75 -23.56 14.20
CA ARG A 12 3.79 -22.79 13.50
C ARG A 12 3.71 -23.10 12.02
N TYR A 13 3.23 -22.17 11.22
CA TYR A 13 3.42 -22.22 9.78
C TYR A 13 4.88 -21.94 9.47
N ALA A 14 5.54 -22.87 8.80
CA ALA A 14 6.88 -22.67 8.29
C ALA A 14 6.85 -21.56 7.22
N PRO A 15 7.78 -20.59 7.25
CA PRO A 15 7.87 -19.60 6.19
C PRO A 15 8.24 -20.30 4.87
N MET A 16 7.53 -19.96 3.80
CA MET A 16 7.93 -20.38 2.45
C MET A 16 9.32 -19.81 2.13
N PRO A 17 10.22 -20.61 1.52
CA PRO A 17 11.55 -20.13 1.19
C PRO A 17 11.46 -19.01 0.16
N ILE A 18 11.99 -17.84 0.51
CA ILE A 18 12.27 -16.74 -0.42
C ILE A 18 13.48 -17.18 -1.23
N GLN A 19 13.30 -17.46 -2.52
CA GLN A 19 14.43 -17.60 -3.43
C GLN A 19 15.01 -16.21 -3.68
N PRO A 20 16.30 -15.98 -3.43
CA PRO A 20 16.95 -14.74 -3.81
C PRO A 20 17.21 -14.76 -5.33
N ASP A 21 16.36 -14.11 -6.09
CA ASP A 21 16.69 -13.78 -7.47
C ASP A 21 17.77 -12.68 -7.45
N ILE A 22 18.96 -13.08 -7.90
CA ILE A 22 20.11 -12.18 -8.07
C ILE A 22 19.80 -11.29 -9.27
N TYR A 23 19.37 -10.05 -9.02
CA TYR A 23 19.22 -9.04 -10.06
C TYR A 23 20.60 -8.55 -10.53
N THR A 24 20.99 -8.92 -11.74
CA THR A 24 22.08 -8.26 -12.46
C THR A 24 21.57 -6.90 -12.97
N TYR A 25 22.15 -5.86 -12.44
CA TYR A 25 21.91 -4.48 -12.85
C TYR A 25 22.63 -4.24 -14.20
N ASN A 26 21.88 -4.21 -15.30
CA ASN A 26 22.41 -3.74 -16.57
C ASN A 26 22.18 -2.24 -16.68
N ASN A 27 23.27 -1.49 -16.52
CA ASN A 27 23.34 -0.07 -16.84
C ASN A 27 23.45 0.06 -18.36
N SER A 28 22.35 0.30 -19.05
CA SER A 28 22.38 0.81 -20.42
C SER A 28 21.79 2.21 -20.39
N ASP A 29 22.68 3.20 -20.55
CA ASP A 29 22.33 4.57 -20.82
C ASP A 29 21.50 4.62 -22.11
N ASP A 30 20.22 4.97 -22.00
CA ASP A 30 19.43 5.44 -23.12
C ASP A 30 18.87 6.82 -22.82
N THR A 31 19.57 7.82 -23.36
CA THR A 31 19.19 9.22 -23.36
C THR A 31 18.32 9.49 -24.57
N SER A 32 17.01 9.29 -24.48
CA SER A 32 16.05 9.96 -25.38
C SER A 32 14.59 9.75 -24.94
N SER A 33 14.05 10.65 -24.15
CA SER A 33 12.61 10.93 -24.17
C SER A 33 12.34 12.32 -23.57
N GLU A 34 11.85 13.20 -24.44
CA GLU A 34 11.49 14.58 -24.17
C GLU A 34 10.14 14.75 -23.43
N PRO A 35 9.74 15.96 -23.02
CA PRO A 35 9.30 16.25 -21.66
C PRO A 35 7.77 16.41 -21.54
N ALA A 36 7.13 15.43 -20.91
CA ALA A 36 5.84 15.68 -20.23
C ALA A 36 6.04 16.16 -18.78
N ALA A 37 7.29 16.42 -18.38
CA ALA A 37 7.70 16.60 -16.99
C ALA A 37 7.42 18.00 -16.40
N GLY A 38 7.24 19.04 -17.21
CA GLY A 38 7.25 20.42 -16.72
C GLY A 38 6.05 20.82 -15.86
N ILE A 39 4.84 20.34 -16.16
CA ILE A 39 3.62 20.75 -15.43
C ILE A 39 3.45 19.93 -14.13
N ALA A 40 3.80 18.67 -14.16
CA ALA A 40 3.75 17.80 -12.97
C ALA A 40 4.81 18.21 -11.93
N GLN A 41 6.01 18.59 -12.35
CA GLN A 41 7.08 19.07 -11.47
C GLN A 41 6.72 20.43 -10.83
N SER A 42 6.05 21.34 -11.54
CA SER A 42 5.61 22.61 -10.98
C SER A 42 4.56 22.43 -9.87
N GLY A 43 3.67 21.48 -10.02
CA GLY A 43 2.65 21.14 -9.00
C GLY A 43 3.26 20.52 -7.74
N ALA A 44 4.20 19.60 -7.89
CA ALA A 44 4.89 18.96 -6.77
C ALA A 44 5.77 19.95 -6.01
N ALA A 45 6.53 20.81 -6.71
CA ALA A 45 7.34 21.85 -6.10
C ALA A 45 6.49 22.87 -5.33
N ALA A 46 5.33 23.26 -5.87
CA ALA A 46 4.41 24.16 -5.19
C ALA A 46 3.81 23.53 -3.93
N GLU A 47 3.42 22.25 -3.99
CA GLU A 47 2.91 21.52 -2.82
C GLU A 47 3.98 21.41 -1.73
N LEU A 48 5.22 21.04 -2.10
CA LEU A 48 6.35 20.96 -1.16
C LEU A 48 6.65 22.32 -0.53
N ALA A 49 6.73 23.38 -1.34
CA ALA A 49 6.97 24.72 -0.84
C ALA A 49 5.87 25.17 0.13
N ALA A 50 4.60 24.93 -0.20
CA ALA A 50 3.47 25.25 0.67
C ALA A 50 3.56 24.53 2.02
N GLY A 51 3.85 23.21 2.00
CA GLY A 51 3.95 22.43 3.22
C GLY A 51 5.18 22.80 4.09
N LEU A 52 6.33 23.07 3.46
CA LEU A 52 7.55 23.45 4.18
C LEU A 52 7.50 24.87 4.76
N LEU A 53 6.72 25.76 4.16
CA LEU A 53 6.56 27.15 4.60
C LEU A 53 5.35 27.33 5.54
N ASP A 54 4.61 26.27 5.85
CA ASP A 54 3.52 26.32 6.82
C ASP A 54 4.05 26.55 8.25
N ASP A 55 3.24 27.13 9.13
CA ASP A 55 3.56 27.29 10.57
C ASP A 55 3.96 25.98 11.23
N LYS A 56 3.37 24.87 10.79
CA LYS A 56 3.78 23.50 11.11
C LYS A 56 4.34 22.85 9.86
N ALA A 57 5.63 23.07 9.62
CA ALA A 57 6.31 22.52 8.45
C ALA A 57 6.04 21.02 8.31
N HIS A 58 5.56 20.61 7.14
CA HIS A 58 5.21 19.22 6.84
C HIS A 58 5.46 18.89 5.38
N VAL A 59 5.58 17.59 5.10
CA VAL A 59 5.72 17.07 3.75
C VAL A 59 4.78 15.87 3.61
N SER A 60 4.09 15.78 2.48
CA SER A 60 3.22 14.63 2.20
C SER A 60 4.01 13.32 2.22
N PRO A 61 3.54 12.26 2.91
CA PRO A 61 4.20 10.95 2.96
C PRO A 61 4.46 10.32 1.59
N LYS A 62 3.76 10.72 0.55
CA LYS A 62 3.97 10.23 -0.83
C LYS A 62 5.41 10.44 -1.33
N TYR A 63 6.08 11.49 -0.87
CA TYR A 63 7.47 11.80 -1.24
C TYR A 63 8.52 10.88 -0.59
N LEU A 64 8.11 10.01 0.34
CA LEU A 64 8.96 8.95 0.89
C LEU A 64 9.17 7.79 -0.09
N TYR A 65 8.25 7.58 -1.04
CA TYR A 65 8.12 6.35 -1.83
C TYR A 65 8.64 6.49 -3.26
N ASP A 66 9.89 7.01 -3.44
CA ASP A 66 10.62 6.76 -4.69
C ASP A 66 11.11 5.29 -4.72
N THR A 67 11.81 4.89 -5.78
CA THR A 67 12.33 3.53 -5.92
C THR A 67 13.15 3.08 -4.70
N LEU A 68 14.04 3.94 -4.18
CA LEU A 68 14.83 3.62 -3.00
C LEU A 68 13.96 3.56 -1.74
N GLY A 69 13.08 4.55 -1.54
CA GLY A 69 12.19 4.60 -0.39
C GLY A 69 11.26 3.39 -0.32
N SER A 70 10.72 2.93 -1.45
CA SER A 70 9.92 1.72 -1.51
C SER A 70 10.71 0.48 -1.07
N LYS A 71 11.98 0.37 -1.45
CA LYS A 71 12.86 -0.72 -1.01
C LYS A 71 13.23 -0.63 0.47
N LEU A 72 13.47 0.57 0.98
CA LEU A 72 13.70 0.79 2.41
C LEU A 72 12.46 0.42 3.23
N PHE A 73 11.27 0.76 2.75
CA PHE A 73 10.02 0.38 3.40
C PHE A 73 9.77 -1.13 3.37
N GLU A 74 10.06 -1.81 2.25
CA GLU A 74 10.01 -3.28 2.20
C GLU A 74 10.94 -3.91 3.25
N ALA A 75 12.17 -3.41 3.38
CA ALA A 75 13.12 -3.88 4.40
C ALA A 75 12.63 -3.59 5.82
N LEU A 76 12.09 -2.39 6.06
CA LEU A 76 11.50 -2.00 7.35
C LEU A 76 10.37 -2.94 7.77
N CYS A 77 9.52 -3.35 6.84
CA CYS A 77 8.42 -4.29 7.11
C CYS A 77 8.89 -5.67 7.59
N LEU A 78 10.17 -6.01 7.39
CA LEU A 78 10.77 -7.26 7.87
C LEU A 78 11.29 -7.18 9.32
N LEU A 79 11.43 -5.98 9.87
CA LEU A 79 11.91 -5.80 11.23
C LEU A 79 10.92 -6.35 12.27
N PRO A 80 11.40 -7.04 13.31
CA PRO A 80 10.56 -7.52 14.40
C PRO A 80 9.79 -6.41 15.12
N GLU A 81 10.35 -5.22 15.21
CA GLU A 81 9.78 -4.05 15.88
C GLU A 81 8.63 -3.43 15.07
N TYR A 82 8.69 -3.52 13.72
CA TYR A 82 7.63 -2.99 12.86
C TYR A 82 6.45 -3.96 12.79
N TYR A 83 5.65 -3.95 13.85
CA TYR A 83 4.51 -4.86 14.03
C TYR A 83 3.34 -4.68 13.02
N PRO A 84 3.06 -3.47 12.43
CA PRO A 84 1.81 -3.23 11.68
C PRO A 84 1.59 -4.24 10.55
N THR A 85 2.60 -4.49 9.73
CA THR A 85 2.50 -5.44 8.61
C THR A 85 2.19 -6.85 9.07
N ARG A 86 2.91 -7.36 10.08
CA ARG A 86 2.71 -8.73 10.59
C ARG A 86 1.36 -8.89 11.27
N THR A 87 0.94 -7.89 12.04
CA THR A 87 -0.36 -7.92 12.73
C THR A 87 -1.51 -7.90 11.73
N GLU A 88 -1.44 -7.02 10.73
CA GLU A 88 -2.45 -6.98 9.67
C GLU A 88 -2.49 -8.29 8.89
N ASP A 89 -1.34 -8.85 8.53
CA ASP A 89 -1.24 -10.15 7.86
C ASP A 89 -1.88 -11.28 8.68
N ALA A 90 -1.66 -11.30 10.00
CA ALA A 90 -2.27 -12.27 10.90
C ALA A 90 -3.79 -12.09 10.99
N ILE A 91 -4.27 -10.84 11.07
CA ILE A 91 -5.72 -10.52 11.10
C ILE A 91 -6.38 -10.97 9.79
N VAL A 92 -5.78 -10.64 8.64
CA VAL A 92 -6.31 -11.02 7.33
C VAL A 92 -6.33 -12.54 7.20
N ALA A 93 -5.26 -13.24 7.58
CA ALA A 93 -5.20 -14.70 7.51
C ALA A 93 -6.26 -15.37 8.39
N ALA A 94 -6.45 -14.88 9.62
CA ALA A 94 -7.43 -15.44 10.56
C ALA A 94 -8.89 -15.18 10.14
N ASN A 95 -9.14 -14.11 9.37
CA ASN A 95 -10.49 -13.66 9.02
C ASN A 95 -10.75 -13.68 7.50
N MET A 96 -9.91 -14.36 6.73
CA MET A 96 -9.96 -14.38 5.26
C MET A 96 -11.35 -14.67 4.71
N ALA A 97 -12.03 -15.70 5.24
CA ALA A 97 -13.36 -16.09 4.79
C ALA A 97 -14.40 -14.99 5.03
N SER A 98 -14.39 -14.37 6.22
CA SER A 98 -15.34 -13.30 6.55
C SER A 98 -15.08 -12.03 5.73
N ILE A 99 -13.81 -11.68 5.53
CA ILE A 99 -13.39 -10.53 4.73
C ILE A 99 -13.83 -10.72 3.28
N THR A 100 -13.51 -11.87 2.66
CA THR A 100 -13.86 -12.12 1.25
C THR A 100 -15.36 -12.27 1.05
N GLN A 101 -16.09 -12.83 2.03
CA GLN A 101 -17.55 -12.87 2.01
C GLN A 101 -18.17 -11.47 2.04
N ALA A 102 -17.63 -10.58 2.88
CA ALA A 102 -18.10 -9.18 2.96
C ALA A 102 -17.78 -8.39 1.68
N MET A 103 -16.66 -8.67 1.03
CA MET A 103 -16.30 -8.06 -0.27
C MET A 103 -17.21 -8.55 -1.40
N GLY A 104 -17.69 -9.79 -1.30
CA GLY A 104 -18.54 -10.43 -2.30
C GLY A 104 -17.80 -10.92 -3.54
N PRO A 105 -18.35 -11.91 -4.27
CA PRO A 105 -17.75 -12.48 -5.47
C PRO A 105 -17.79 -11.49 -6.65
N ASP A 106 -17.00 -11.73 -7.69
CA ASP A 106 -16.94 -10.94 -8.92
C ASP A 106 -16.65 -9.44 -8.72
N ALA A 107 -15.99 -9.09 -7.63
CA ALA A 107 -15.65 -7.71 -7.33
C ALA A 107 -14.61 -7.15 -8.32
N THR A 108 -14.67 -5.85 -8.58
CA THR A 108 -13.55 -5.07 -9.07
C THR A 108 -12.74 -4.61 -7.85
N LEU A 109 -11.65 -5.31 -7.56
CA LEU A 109 -10.79 -5.01 -6.42
C LEU A 109 -9.85 -3.86 -6.75
N ILE A 110 -10.01 -2.72 -6.08
CA ILE A 110 -9.20 -1.52 -6.25
C ILE A 110 -8.30 -1.37 -5.01
N ASP A 111 -7.00 -1.58 -5.20
CA ASP A 111 -6.01 -1.61 -4.15
C ASP A 111 -5.26 -0.29 -4.08
N LEU A 112 -5.46 0.47 -3.01
CA LEU A 112 -4.92 1.81 -2.84
C LEU A 112 -3.59 1.76 -2.08
N GLY A 113 -2.52 2.22 -2.72
CA GLY A 113 -1.16 2.08 -2.22
C GLY A 113 -0.67 0.64 -2.35
N ALA A 114 -0.91 0.05 -3.53
CA ALA A 114 -0.72 -1.37 -3.78
C ALA A 114 0.74 -1.86 -3.63
N GLY A 115 1.72 -0.96 -3.82
CA GLY A 115 3.14 -1.29 -3.75
C GLY A 115 3.50 -2.49 -4.63
N ASN A 116 3.98 -3.58 -4.02
CA ASN A 116 4.29 -4.83 -4.71
C ASN A 116 3.08 -5.76 -4.92
N CYS A 117 1.86 -5.32 -4.69
CA CYS A 117 0.60 -6.06 -4.84
C CYS A 117 0.45 -7.30 -3.93
N ALA A 118 1.41 -7.60 -3.06
CA ALA A 118 1.46 -8.86 -2.31
C ALA A 118 0.30 -9.00 -1.31
N LYS A 119 -0.14 -7.91 -0.68
CA LYS A 119 -1.25 -7.94 0.29
C LYS A 119 -2.57 -8.34 -0.36
N ALA A 120 -2.94 -7.66 -1.46
CA ALA A 120 -4.17 -7.95 -2.18
C ALA A 120 -4.14 -9.35 -2.83
N ALA A 121 -2.99 -9.78 -3.34
CA ALA A 121 -2.84 -11.09 -3.97
C ALA A 121 -3.19 -12.26 -3.04
N ARG A 122 -3.05 -12.11 -1.72
CA ARG A 122 -3.47 -13.11 -0.74
C ARG A 122 -4.98 -13.36 -0.72
N LEU A 123 -5.77 -12.36 -1.11
CA LEU A 123 -7.23 -12.46 -1.15
C LEU A 123 -7.72 -13.21 -2.40
N PHE A 124 -6.95 -13.22 -3.49
CA PHE A 124 -7.41 -13.70 -4.79
C PHE A 124 -7.92 -15.15 -4.82
N PRO A 125 -7.27 -16.13 -4.15
CA PRO A 125 -7.74 -17.52 -4.20
C PRO A 125 -9.17 -17.67 -3.67
N MET A 126 -9.57 -16.87 -2.69
CA MET A 126 -10.89 -16.94 -2.06
C MET A 126 -11.86 -15.90 -2.61
N LEU A 127 -11.40 -14.69 -2.91
CA LEU A 127 -12.22 -13.59 -3.43
C LEU A 127 -12.56 -13.80 -4.91
N GLN A 128 -11.63 -14.33 -5.70
CA GLN A 128 -11.75 -14.49 -7.16
C GLN A 128 -12.26 -13.21 -7.84
N PRO A 129 -11.54 -12.09 -7.72
CA PRO A 129 -12.02 -10.83 -8.27
C PRO A 129 -12.08 -10.90 -9.81
N ARG A 130 -13.11 -10.29 -10.40
CA ARG A 130 -13.23 -10.16 -11.86
C ARG A 130 -12.11 -9.32 -12.46
N GLN A 131 -11.71 -8.29 -11.75
CA GLN A 131 -10.63 -7.38 -12.12
C GLN A 131 -9.87 -6.93 -10.88
N TYR A 132 -8.56 -6.82 -11.00
CA TYR A 132 -7.70 -6.21 -10.00
C TYR A 132 -7.11 -4.92 -10.55
N VAL A 133 -7.27 -3.84 -9.79
CA VAL A 133 -6.83 -2.49 -10.14
C VAL A 133 -5.90 -1.98 -9.04
N PRO A 134 -4.61 -2.33 -9.10
CA PRO A 134 -3.64 -1.76 -8.18
C PRO A 134 -3.39 -0.29 -8.53
N ILE A 135 -3.39 0.57 -7.51
CA ILE A 135 -3.13 2.00 -7.62
C ILE A 135 -1.96 2.35 -6.72
N ASP A 136 -0.96 3.01 -7.27
CA ASP A 136 0.18 3.54 -6.52
C ASP A 136 0.74 4.77 -7.23
N ILE A 137 1.43 5.64 -6.48
CA ILE A 137 2.12 6.80 -7.05
C ILE A 137 3.40 6.38 -7.78
N SER A 138 4.04 5.30 -7.34
CA SER A 138 5.26 4.73 -7.93
C SER A 138 4.93 3.88 -9.16
N ARG A 139 4.60 4.53 -10.26
CA ARG A 139 4.08 3.91 -11.49
C ARG A 139 4.93 2.76 -11.99
N ASP A 140 6.23 2.97 -12.18
CA ASP A 140 7.14 1.97 -12.75
C ASP A 140 7.24 0.73 -11.85
N PHE A 141 7.31 0.94 -10.54
CA PHE A 141 7.32 -0.13 -9.55
C PHE A 141 6.02 -0.94 -9.58
N LEU A 142 4.88 -0.25 -9.68
CA LEU A 142 3.56 -0.86 -9.78
C LEU A 142 3.39 -1.68 -11.05
N GLU A 143 3.81 -1.14 -12.21
CA GLU A 143 3.73 -1.83 -13.50
C GLU A 143 4.59 -3.11 -13.50
N GLN A 144 5.78 -3.08 -12.91
CA GLN A 144 6.63 -4.26 -12.73
C GLN A 144 5.97 -5.31 -11.83
N ALA A 145 5.41 -4.90 -10.69
CA ALA A 145 4.70 -5.80 -9.78
C ALA A 145 3.48 -6.45 -10.46
N ALA A 146 2.69 -5.68 -11.19
CA ALA A 146 1.54 -6.18 -11.93
C ALA A 146 1.95 -7.16 -13.05
N ALA A 147 3.03 -6.88 -13.78
CA ALA A 147 3.56 -7.76 -14.82
C ALA A 147 4.05 -9.12 -14.25
N GLN A 148 4.64 -9.13 -13.06
CA GLN A 148 5.03 -10.37 -12.36
C GLN A 148 3.82 -11.15 -11.83
N LEU A 149 2.74 -10.46 -11.49
CA LEU A 149 1.53 -11.08 -10.96
C LEU A 149 0.64 -11.69 -12.06
N GLN A 150 0.57 -11.07 -13.24
CA GLN A 150 -0.32 -11.47 -14.33
C GLN A 150 -0.19 -12.94 -14.77
N PRO A 151 1.01 -13.54 -14.91
CA PRO A 151 1.15 -14.95 -15.29
C PRO A 151 0.57 -15.94 -14.27
N ARG A 152 0.51 -15.55 -13.00
CA ARG A 152 -0.06 -16.36 -11.91
C ARG A 152 -1.60 -16.37 -11.94
N TYR A 153 -2.20 -15.35 -12.56
CA TYR A 153 -3.64 -15.15 -12.64
C TYR A 153 -4.06 -14.80 -14.08
N PRO A 154 -3.89 -15.75 -15.04
CA PRO A 154 -4.08 -15.45 -16.46
C PRO A 154 -5.52 -15.10 -16.84
N HIS A 155 -6.50 -15.51 -16.04
CA HIS A 155 -7.92 -15.25 -16.28
C HIS A 155 -8.42 -13.95 -15.62
N MET A 156 -7.63 -13.36 -14.75
CA MET A 156 -7.97 -12.10 -14.07
C MET A 156 -7.38 -10.93 -14.83
N ARG A 157 -8.21 -9.92 -15.11
CA ARG A 157 -7.71 -8.67 -15.68
C ARG A 157 -6.99 -7.85 -14.60
N ILE A 158 -5.70 -7.57 -14.79
CA ILE A 158 -4.92 -6.68 -13.94
C ILE A 158 -4.71 -5.36 -14.69
N THR A 159 -5.07 -4.24 -14.06
CA THR A 159 -5.02 -2.90 -14.66
C THR A 159 -4.30 -1.94 -13.71
N PRO A 160 -2.97 -1.85 -13.75
CA PRO A 160 -2.23 -0.94 -12.88
C PRO A 160 -2.51 0.52 -13.25
N LEU A 161 -2.67 1.38 -12.24
CA LEU A 161 -2.87 2.81 -12.41
C LEU A 161 -1.87 3.59 -11.55
N GLY A 162 -0.95 4.31 -12.22
CA GLY A 162 -0.07 5.29 -11.57
C GLY A 162 -0.85 6.56 -11.25
N LEU A 163 -1.33 6.70 -10.01
CA LEU A 163 -2.24 7.76 -9.63
C LEU A 163 -2.00 8.20 -8.18
N ASP A 164 -1.91 9.50 -7.94
CA ASP A 164 -2.04 10.09 -6.61
C ASP A 164 -3.52 10.22 -6.24
N PHE A 165 -4.02 9.28 -5.46
CA PHE A 165 -5.41 9.23 -5.00
C PHE A 165 -5.69 10.09 -3.75
N SER A 166 -4.68 10.75 -3.18
CA SER A 166 -4.82 11.53 -1.95
C SER A 166 -5.75 12.72 -2.10
N HIS A 167 -5.74 13.36 -3.28
CA HIS A 167 -6.58 14.53 -3.58
C HIS A 167 -7.76 14.21 -4.51
N LYS A 168 -7.54 13.36 -5.50
CA LYS A 168 -8.52 13.02 -6.54
C LYS A 168 -8.46 11.54 -6.88
N LEU A 169 -9.61 10.92 -7.09
CA LEU A 169 -9.72 9.53 -7.47
C LEU A 169 -10.52 9.43 -8.78
N ASP A 170 -9.85 9.71 -9.89
CA ASP A 170 -10.42 9.59 -11.22
C ASP A 170 -10.11 8.23 -11.82
N LEU A 171 -11.06 7.33 -11.73
CA LEU A 171 -10.93 6.02 -12.34
C LEU A 171 -11.31 6.09 -13.82
N PRO A 172 -10.47 5.56 -14.74
CA PRO A 172 -10.81 5.48 -16.15
C PRO A 172 -12.13 4.75 -16.40
N ALA A 173 -12.83 5.11 -17.48
CA ALA A 173 -14.08 4.45 -17.88
C ALA A 173 -13.93 2.94 -18.15
N SER A 174 -12.69 2.46 -18.36
CA SER A 174 -12.39 1.03 -18.51
C SER A 174 -12.51 0.24 -17.21
N ILE A 175 -12.62 0.92 -16.04
CA ILE A 175 -12.85 0.31 -14.74
C ILE A 175 -14.35 0.34 -14.46
N PRO A 176 -15.01 -0.83 -14.41
CA PRO A 176 -16.46 -0.91 -14.18
C PRO A 176 -16.88 -0.11 -12.94
N ALA A 177 -18.06 0.49 -12.99
CA ALA A 177 -18.61 1.26 -11.86
C ALA A 177 -19.25 0.35 -10.82
N GLU A 178 -19.65 -0.85 -11.23
CA GLU A 178 -20.38 -1.82 -10.41
C GLU A 178 -19.39 -2.63 -9.56
N ARG A 179 -19.80 -2.95 -8.35
CA ARG A 179 -19.11 -3.85 -7.41
C ARG A 179 -17.64 -3.47 -7.18
N ARG A 180 -17.37 -2.19 -7.03
CA ARG A 180 -16.04 -1.69 -6.66
C ARG A 180 -15.79 -1.97 -5.19
N VAL A 181 -14.73 -2.70 -4.90
CA VAL A 181 -14.24 -2.90 -3.55
C VAL A 181 -12.90 -2.18 -3.41
N PHE A 182 -12.89 -1.12 -2.64
CA PHE A 182 -11.65 -0.43 -2.29
C PHE A 182 -10.97 -1.14 -1.13
N PHE A 183 -9.73 -1.54 -1.35
CA PHE A 183 -8.88 -2.15 -0.35
C PHE A 183 -7.78 -1.14 0.02
N TYR A 184 -7.80 -0.68 1.27
CA TYR A 184 -6.85 0.31 1.77
C TYR A 184 -6.24 -0.15 3.10
N PRO A 185 -5.27 -1.08 3.02
CA PRO A 185 -4.60 -1.67 4.18
C PRO A 185 -3.47 -0.80 4.72
N GLY A 186 -2.73 -1.34 5.69
CA GLY A 186 -1.47 -0.79 6.19
C GLY A 186 -1.62 0.37 7.14
N SER A 187 -2.83 0.66 7.62
CA SER A 187 -3.12 1.84 8.44
C SER A 187 -2.73 3.19 7.80
N SER A 188 -2.60 3.19 6.46
CA SER A 188 -2.19 4.38 5.69
C SER A 188 -3.12 5.57 5.86
N ILE A 189 -4.36 5.34 6.31
CA ILE A 189 -5.31 6.41 6.68
C ILE A 189 -4.79 7.29 7.82
N GLY A 190 -3.91 6.76 8.67
CA GLY A 190 -3.26 7.50 9.74
C GLY A 190 -2.31 8.61 9.28
N ASN A 191 -1.96 8.63 7.99
CA ASN A 191 -1.17 9.71 7.38
C ASN A 191 -2.00 10.97 7.08
N PHE A 192 -3.31 10.90 7.21
CA PHE A 192 -4.21 12.03 7.01
C PHE A 192 -4.60 12.68 8.35
N SER A 193 -4.84 13.99 8.34
CA SER A 193 -5.58 14.63 9.43
C SER A 193 -7.02 14.08 9.48
N PRO A 194 -7.75 14.22 10.61
CA PRO A 194 -9.13 13.75 10.71
C PRO A 194 -10.05 14.28 9.60
N ASP A 195 -9.90 15.54 9.23
CA ASP A 195 -10.69 16.15 8.16
C ASP A 195 -10.32 15.61 6.79
N GLN A 196 -9.02 15.43 6.51
CA GLN A 196 -8.53 14.82 5.29
C GLN A 196 -8.99 13.36 5.17
N ALA A 197 -8.89 12.58 6.26
CA ALA A 197 -9.37 11.20 6.31
C ALA A 197 -10.88 11.12 6.03
N SER A 198 -11.67 12.00 6.65
CA SER A 198 -13.11 12.09 6.42
C SER A 198 -13.44 12.44 4.97
N ALA A 199 -12.74 13.40 4.38
CA ALA A 199 -12.90 13.78 2.98
C ALA A 199 -12.51 12.63 2.03
N PHE A 200 -11.41 11.93 2.33
CA PHE A 200 -10.95 10.77 1.58
C PHE A 200 -11.99 9.63 1.60
N LEU A 201 -12.49 9.26 2.77
CA LEU A 201 -13.52 8.21 2.90
C LEU A 201 -14.81 8.55 2.16
N ARG A 202 -15.21 9.84 2.15
CA ARG A 202 -16.37 10.28 1.33
C ARG A 202 -16.11 10.10 -0.16
N ARG A 203 -14.89 10.40 -0.64
CA ARG A 203 -14.54 10.13 -2.05
C ARG A 203 -14.62 8.65 -2.39
N LEU A 204 -14.07 7.78 -1.53
CA LEU A 204 -14.16 6.34 -1.72
C LEU A 204 -15.62 5.87 -1.75
N ARG A 205 -16.43 6.32 -0.79
CA ARG A 205 -17.86 5.98 -0.75
C ARG A 205 -18.60 6.37 -2.06
N ASN A 206 -18.33 7.58 -2.56
CA ASN A 206 -18.93 8.04 -3.79
C ASN A 206 -18.46 7.22 -5.01
N ALA A 207 -17.19 6.80 -5.01
CA ALA A 207 -16.63 5.98 -6.08
C ALA A 207 -17.03 4.50 -6.01
N CYS A 208 -17.42 3.99 -4.83
CA CYS A 208 -17.94 2.62 -4.64
C CYS A 208 -19.28 2.38 -5.35
N GLY A 209 -20.09 3.43 -5.48
CA GLY A 209 -21.50 3.24 -5.89
C GLY A 209 -22.36 2.64 -4.77
N THR A 210 -23.48 2.04 -5.15
CA THR A 210 -24.47 1.49 -4.19
C THR A 210 -24.17 0.05 -3.76
N ASP A 211 -23.43 -0.69 -4.57
CA ASP A 211 -23.15 -2.13 -4.42
C ASP A 211 -21.66 -2.44 -4.16
N GLY A 212 -20.86 -1.40 -3.90
CA GLY A 212 -19.46 -1.50 -3.58
C GLY A 212 -19.18 -1.54 -2.07
N ALA A 213 -17.91 -1.75 -1.73
CA ALA A 213 -17.46 -1.83 -0.35
C ALA A 213 -16.09 -1.15 -0.16
N ILE A 214 -15.75 -0.86 1.10
CA ILE A 214 -14.42 -0.40 1.50
C ILE A 214 -13.91 -1.34 2.59
N VAL A 215 -12.72 -1.90 2.37
CA VAL A 215 -11.96 -2.64 3.38
C VAL A 215 -10.80 -1.77 3.81
N LEU A 216 -10.79 -1.39 5.07
CA LEU A 216 -9.84 -0.45 5.65
C LEU A 216 -9.02 -1.11 6.74
N GLY A 217 -7.69 -1.06 6.63
CA GLY A 217 -6.77 -1.38 7.72
C GLY A 217 -6.55 -0.17 8.61
N VAL A 218 -6.75 -0.33 9.92
CA VAL A 218 -6.56 0.75 10.91
C VAL A 218 -5.79 0.22 12.10
N ASP A 219 -4.72 0.90 12.46
CA ASP A 219 -4.01 0.63 13.70
C ASP A 219 -4.73 1.26 14.90
N LEU A 220 -4.57 0.64 16.07
CA LEU A 220 -5.23 1.08 17.31
C LEU A 220 -4.25 1.80 18.22
N ILE A 221 -4.78 2.58 19.16
CA ILE A 221 -3.99 3.20 20.23
C ILE A 221 -3.28 2.10 21.02
N LYS A 222 -1.99 2.31 21.29
CA LYS A 222 -1.16 1.39 22.07
C LYS A 222 -0.09 2.14 22.87
N ASP A 223 0.67 1.40 23.65
CA ASP A 223 1.77 1.95 24.44
C ASP A 223 2.77 2.72 23.55
N ALA A 224 3.19 3.88 24.02
CA ALA A 224 4.14 4.73 23.30
C ALA A 224 5.47 4.03 23.04
N ALA A 225 5.94 3.16 23.94
CA ALA A 225 7.17 2.41 23.76
C ALA A 225 7.09 1.42 22.59
N VAL A 226 5.91 0.80 22.34
CA VAL A 226 5.66 -0.07 21.20
C VAL A 226 5.71 0.72 19.90
N LEU A 227 5.08 1.90 19.88
CA LEU A 227 5.10 2.79 18.72
C LEU A 227 6.51 3.31 18.45
N GLN A 228 7.23 3.74 19.50
CA GLN A 228 8.59 4.23 19.36
C GLN A 228 9.51 3.14 18.79
N ALA A 229 9.46 1.92 19.30
CA ALA A 229 10.26 0.81 18.77
C ALA A 229 9.97 0.51 17.30
N ALA A 230 8.70 0.66 16.86
CA ALA A 230 8.31 0.42 15.48
C ALA A 230 8.81 1.49 14.50
N TYR A 231 8.93 2.75 14.96
CA TYR A 231 9.27 3.90 14.10
C TYR A 231 10.63 4.54 14.42
N ASP A 232 11.41 3.94 15.32
CA ASP A 232 12.78 4.32 15.67
C ASP A 232 13.58 3.05 15.95
N ASP A 233 13.79 2.26 14.90
CA ASP A 233 14.43 0.95 14.99
C ASP A 233 15.95 1.05 15.18
N ALA A 234 16.52 0.10 15.92
CA ALA A 234 17.95 0.08 16.28
C ALA A 234 18.87 -0.13 15.05
N VAL A 235 18.36 -0.65 13.94
CA VAL A 235 19.12 -0.82 12.68
C VAL A 235 19.21 0.50 11.91
N GLY A 236 18.25 1.42 12.14
CA GLY A 236 18.20 2.74 11.50
C GLY A 236 17.52 2.73 10.12
N LEU A 237 16.72 1.70 9.80
CA LEU A 237 15.98 1.64 8.53
C LEU A 237 14.91 2.73 8.45
N THR A 238 14.20 3.01 9.53
CA THR A 238 13.23 4.11 9.59
C THR A 238 13.91 5.44 9.39
N SER A 239 15.06 5.65 10.02
CA SER A 239 15.87 6.86 9.84
C SER A 239 16.33 7.01 8.39
N ALA A 240 16.81 5.93 7.76
CA ALA A 240 17.23 5.94 6.36
C ALA A 240 16.03 6.26 5.42
N PHE A 241 14.87 5.69 5.70
CA PHE A 241 13.62 5.95 4.95
C PHE A 241 13.22 7.43 5.06
N ASN A 242 13.25 8.01 6.25
CA ASN A 242 12.94 9.42 6.47
C ASN A 242 13.98 10.35 5.83
N LEU A 243 15.28 10.04 5.92
CA LEU A 243 16.33 10.84 5.29
C LEU A 243 16.27 10.80 3.76
N ASN A 244 15.76 9.70 3.17
CA ASN A 244 15.54 9.61 1.73
C ASN A 244 14.54 10.67 1.24
N LEU A 245 13.60 11.11 2.10
CA LEU A 245 12.69 12.20 1.78
C LEU A 245 13.44 13.49 1.39
N LEU A 246 14.48 13.86 2.17
CA LEU A 246 15.28 15.06 1.90
C LEU A 246 15.99 14.98 0.54
N ARG A 247 16.45 13.77 0.17
CA ARG A 247 17.02 13.54 -1.15
C ARG A 247 15.99 13.71 -2.26
N ASN A 248 14.76 13.26 -2.05
CA ASN A 248 13.69 13.37 -3.05
C ASN A 248 13.20 14.82 -3.22
N VAL A 249 13.14 15.56 -2.11
CA VAL A 249 12.74 16.98 -2.13
C VAL A 249 13.80 17.87 -2.84
N ASN A 250 15.07 17.46 -2.82
CA ASN A 250 16.19 18.21 -3.42
C ASN A 250 16.48 17.83 -4.89
N ARG A 251 15.67 16.99 -5.50
CA ARG A 251 15.74 16.62 -6.93
C ARG A 251 14.79 17.45 -7.78
#